data_d9267e7c6cd1536ead8cb34192036f72
#
_entry.id   d9267e7c6cd1536ead8cb34192036f72
#
_cell.length_a   1.000
_cell.length_b   1.000
_cell.length_c   1.000
_cell.angle_alpha   90.00
_cell.angle_beta   90.00
_cell.angle_gamma   90.00
#
_symmetry.space_group_name_H-M   'P 1'
#
loop_
_entity.id
_entity.type
_entity.pdbx_description
1 polymer ?
#
loop_
_entity_poly.entity_id
_entity_poly.type
_entity_poly.pdbx_seq_one_letter_code
_entity_poly.pdbx_strand_id
1 'polypeptide(L)'
;MDTIVKHQKVPVFSKYALDIAELCAKDLWRGISYKDGKPLLKSDEEFLAMFASPFLSYALTGFTNHKNPITADSINALIDVAKLNPMRLSSKTTDIQKGIDTLYFGVSKLLTDWMVNDDKKSSKAIGLEATERLGEEFFTISAEKKKGSFIALSNRLLYFAMPNIPIYIYSKGIAEKLGFRTSKPSEIIADYTETLHEGYIENWNALSNYEMPFSNNVVSERLWLIARDNGWWQRRVYDMALVLHLTGVKPREYLLAIALTKARLHP
;
A
#
# COMPACT_ATOMS: atom_id res chain seq x y z
N MET A 1 31.27 -2.74 18.35
CA MET A 1 31.37 -3.44 17.07
C MET A 1 29.93 -3.77 16.63
N ASP A 2 29.34 -2.90 15.82
CA ASP A 2 28.01 -3.14 15.27
C ASP A 2 28.13 -4.26 14.23
N THR A 3 27.58 -5.41 14.57
CA THR A 3 27.48 -6.52 13.64
C THR A 3 26.54 -6.05 12.51
N ILE A 4 27.12 -5.72 11.36
CA ILE A 4 26.34 -5.45 10.14
C ILE A 4 25.53 -6.71 9.87
N VAL A 5 24.26 -6.69 10.23
CA VAL A 5 23.32 -7.76 9.88
C VAL A 5 23.18 -7.71 8.36
N LYS A 6 23.79 -8.65 7.66
CA LYS A 6 23.62 -8.79 6.22
C LYS A 6 22.15 -9.20 5.97
N HIS A 7 21.38 -8.25 5.50
CA HIS A 7 20.01 -8.56 5.03
C HIS A 7 20.07 -9.51 3.84
N GLN A 8 19.09 -10.39 3.76
CA GLN A 8 19.02 -11.32 2.64
C GLN A 8 18.66 -10.53 1.38
N LYS A 9 19.47 -10.71 0.33
CA LYS A 9 19.19 -10.07 -0.96
C LYS A 9 17.88 -10.62 -1.54
N VAL A 10 17.07 -9.72 -2.09
CA VAL A 10 15.85 -10.11 -2.81
C VAL A 10 16.26 -10.88 -4.08
N PRO A 11 15.63 -12.02 -4.38
CA PRO A 11 15.96 -12.79 -5.58
C PRO A 11 15.50 -12.11 -6.86
N VAL A 12 16.17 -12.42 -7.96
CA VAL A 12 15.64 -12.16 -9.31
C VAL A 12 14.62 -13.24 -9.64
N PHE A 13 13.40 -12.83 -9.95
CA PHE A 13 12.29 -13.74 -10.21
C PHE A 13 12.29 -14.23 -11.67
N SER A 14 11.98 -15.50 -11.88
CA SER A 14 11.71 -16.02 -13.22
C SER A 14 10.39 -15.45 -13.76
N LYS A 15 10.27 -15.41 -15.11
CA LYS A 15 9.01 -15.01 -15.75
C LYS A 15 7.82 -15.81 -15.22
N TYR A 16 7.96 -17.12 -15.07
CA TYR A 16 6.91 -17.97 -14.52
C TYR A 16 6.46 -17.55 -13.11
N ALA A 17 7.41 -17.21 -12.23
CA ALA A 17 7.09 -16.75 -10.89
C ALA A 17 6.32 -15.41 -10.91
N LEU A 18 6.69 -14.51 -11.82
CA LEU A 18 5.99 -13.24 -12.00
C LEU A 18 4.61 -13.41 -12.62
N ASP A 19 4.42 -14.29 -13.59
CA ASP A 19 3.11 -14.59 -14.19
C ASP A 19 2.13 -15.12 -13.12
N ILE A 20 2.59 -16.01 -12.24
CA ILE A 20 1.79 -16.49 -11.12
C ILE A 20 1.52 -15.38 -10.11
N ALA A 21 2.52 -14.55 -9.84
CA ALA A 21 2.36 -13.41 -8.93
C ALA A 21 1.33 -12.41 -9.45
N GLU A 22 1.32 -12.14 -10.76
CA GLU A 22 0.31 -11.28 -11.39
C GLU A 22 -1.10 -11.85 -11.23
N LEU A 23 -1.29 -13.13 -11.51
CA LEU A 23 -2.59 -13.79 -11.31
C LEU A 23 -3.08 -13.67 -9.87
N CYS A 24 -2.18 -13.88 -8.91
CA CYS A 24 -2.51 -13.73 -7.49
C CYS A 24 -2.77 -12.26 -7.11
N ALA A 25 -2.01 -11.31 -7.67
CA ALA A 25 -2.16 -9.88 -7.39
C ALA A 25 -3.52 -9.35 -7.82
N LYS A 26 -4.06 -9.81 -8.94
CA LYS A 26 -5.41 -9.44 -9.43
C LYS A 26 -6.53 -9.75 -8.44
N ASP A 27 -6.32 -10.71 -7.56
CA ASP A 27 -7.35 -11.20 -6.64
C ASP A 27 -7.04 -10.98 -5.15
N LEU A 28 -5.81 -10.61 -4.78
CA LEU A 28 -5.37 -10.62 -3.38
C LEU A 28 -6.11 -9.64 -2.48
N TRP A 29 -6.40 -8.44 -2.99
CA TRP A 29 -7.06 -7.39 -2.22
C TRP A 29 -8.59 -7.53 -2.21
N ARG A 30 -9.11 -8.56 -2.82
CA ARG A 30 -10.52 -8.91 -2.70
C ARG A 30 -10.78 -9.48 -1.32
N GLY A 31 -10.96 -8.59 -0.36
CA GLY A 31 -11.38 -8.94 0.99
C GLY A 31 -12.89 -8.94 1.12
N ILE A 32 -13.38 -9.72 2.07
CA ILE A 32 -14.76 -9.65 2.48
C ILE A 32 -14.78 -8.87 3.78
N SER A 33 -15.30 -7.66 3.73
CA SER A 33 -15.74 -6.93 4.91
C SER A 33 -17.25 -7.03 5.00
N TYR A 34 -17.78 -7.07 6.20
CA TYR A 34 -19.23 -7.08 6.43
C TYR A 34 -19.63 -5.72 6.99
N LYS A 35 -20.49 -5.02 6.25
CA LYS A 35 -21.20 -3.85 6.75
C LYS A 35 -22.69 -4.17 6.72
N ASP A 36 -23.36 -4.02 7.85
CA ASP A 36 -24.80 -4.28 7.99
C ASP A 36 -25.22 -5.68 7.52
N GLY A 37 -24.37 -6.69 7.77
CA GLY A 37 -24.62 -8.07 7.35
C GLY A 37 -24.44 -8.36 5.87
N LYS A 38 -24.01 -7.38 5.07
CA LYS A 38 -23.73 -7.54 3.63
C LYS A 38 -22.22 -7.62 3.36
N PRO A 39 -21.77 -8.56 2.53
CA PRO A 39 -20.37 -8.64 2.14
C PRO A 39 -19.97 -7.43 1.31
N LEU A 40 -18.89 -6.78 1.70
CA LEU A 40 -18.27 -5.70 0.94
C LEU A 40 -16.99 -6.24 0.28
N LEU A 41 -17.02 -6.36 -1.04
CA LEU A 41 -15.84 -6.73 -1.82
C LEU A 41 -15.06 -5.46 -2.16
N LYS A 42 -13.76 -5.46 -1.89
CA LYS A 42 -12.84 -4.41 -2.30
C LYS A 42 -11.71 -5.01 -3.13
N SER A 43 -11.39 -4.35 -4.24
CA SER A 43 -10.28 -4.71 -5.12
C SER A 43 -9.19 -3.64 -5.05
N ASP A 44 -8.01 -3.95 -5.57
CA ASP A 44 -6.93 -2.96 -5.74
C ASP A 44 -7.43 -1.72 -6.49
N GLU A 45 -8.23 -1.91 -7.52
CA GLU A 45 -8.82 -0.86 -8.34
C GLU A 45 -9.74 0.05 -7.53
N GLU A 46 -10.63 -0.52 -6.70
CA GLU A 46 -11.51 0.24 -5.82
C GLU A 46 -10.73 1.01 -4.76
N PHE A 47 -9.69 0.41 -4.16
CA PHE A 47 -8.85 1.10 -3.20
C PHE A 47 -8.04 2.22 -3.85
N LEU A 48 -7.51 2.01 -5.06
CA LEU A 48 -6.82 3.05 -5.80
C LEU A 48 -7.77 4.24 -6.08
N ALA A 49 -8.99 3.97 -6.57
CA ALA A 49 -9.98 5.02 -6.81
C ALA A 49 -10.39 5.74 -5.52
N MET A 50 -10.55 5.00 -4.42
CA MET A 50 -11.00 5.54 -3.14
C MET A 50 -9.95 6.46 -2.50
N PHE A 51 -8.66 6.10 -2.57
CA PHE A 51 -7.62 6.81 -1.84
C PHE A 51 -6.83 7.80 -2.72
N ALA A 52 -6.51 7.46 -3.98
CA ALA A 52 -5.69 8.32 -4.82
C ALA A 52 -6.43 9.56 -5.34
N SER A 53 -7.70 9.43 -5.68
CA SER A 53 -8.48 10.54 -6.23
C SER A 53 -8.58 11.75 -5.30
N PRO A 54 -8.87 11.59 -3.99
CA PRO A 54 -8.86 12.69 -3.04
C PRO A 54 -7.49 13.38 -2.92
N PHE A 55 -6.40 12.61 -2.77
CA PHE A 55 -5.05 13.18 -2.65
C PHE A 55 -4.63 13.92 -3.92
N LEU A 56 -4.92 13.36 -5.08
CA LEU A 56 -4.61 14.01 -6.34
C LEU A 56 -5.39 15.31 -6.52
N SER A 57 -6.68 15.32 -6.19
CA SER A 57 -7.52 16.51 -6.25
C SER A 57 -6.98 17.62 -5.34
N TYR A 58 -6.60 17.28 -4.11
CA TYR A 58 -6.02 18.23 -3.18
C TYR A 58 -4.69 18.80 -3.70
N ALA A 59 -3.80 17.98 -4.18
CA ALA A 59 -2.51 18.41 -4.72
C ALA A 59 -2.65 19.38 -5.90
N LEU A 60 -3.75 19.25 -6.67
CA LEU A 60 -3.99 20.08 -7.85
C LEU A 60 -4.76 21.38 -7.56
N THR A 61 -5.66 21.37 -6.61
CA THR A 61 -6.62 22.45 -6.40
C THR A 61 -6.45 23.17 -5.07
N GLY A 62 -5.69 22.58 -4.14
CA GLY A 62 -5.58 23.08 -2.76
C GLY A 62 -6.90 23.02 -1.97
N PHE A 63 -7.94 22.38 -2.51
CA PHE A 63 -9.25 22.32 -1.91
C PHE A 63 -9.68 20.88 -1.57
N THR A 64 -10.20 20.70 -0.36
CA THR A 64 -10.78 19.42 0.11
C THR A 64 -12.23 19.20 -0.35
N ASN A 65 -12.64 19.82 -1.44
CA ASN A 65 -14.01 19.69 -1.94
C ASN A 65 -14.22 18.34 -2.64
N HIS A 66 -14.29 17.26 -1.86
CA HIS A 66 -14.42 15.91 -2.36
C HIS A 66 -15.84 15.42 -2.25
N LYS A 67 -16.39 14.95 -3.37
CA LYS A 67 -17.67 14.23 -3.38
C LYS A 67 -17.62 12.95 -2.54
N ASN A 68 -16.42 12.37 -2.37
CA ASN A 68 -16.18 11.16 -1.58
C ASN A 68 -14.93 11.33 -0.70
N PRO A 69 -15.04 11.96 0.47
CA PRO A 69 -13.94 12.07 1.40
C PRO A 69 -13.51 10.68 1.89
N ILE A 70 -12.22 10.52 2.20
CA ILE A 70 -11.76 9.31 2.91
C ILE A 70 -12.45 9.29 4.27
N THR A 71 -13.15 8.20 4.54
CA THR A 71 -13.89 8.03 5.79
C THR A 71 -13.20 7.00 6.70
N ALA A 72 -13.55 7.02 7.98
CA ALA A 72 -13.14 5.96 8.91
C ALA A 72 -13.53 4.56 8.40
N ASP A 73 -14.70 4.45 7.81
CA ASP A 73 -15.20 3.19 7.22
C ASP A 73 -14.31 2.72 6.08
N SER A 74 -13.82 3.64 5.23
CA SER A 74 -12.88 3.32 4.14
C SER A 74 -11.55 2.78 4.67
N ILE A 75 -11.00 3.41 5.70
CA ILE A 75 -9.75 3.01 6.33
C ILE A 75 -9.95 1.67 7.07
N ASN A 76 -11.05 1.52 7.81
CA ASN A 76 -11.35 0.26 8.49
C ASN A 76 -11.57 -0.89 7.50
N ALA A 77 -12.18 -0.64 6.34
CA ALA A 77 -12.29 -1.62 5.27
C ALA A 77 -10.90 -2.06 4.77
N LEU A 78 -9.96 -1.12 4.61
CA LEU A 78 -8.58 -1.45 4.23
C LEU A 78 -7.88 -2.28 5.32
N ILE A 79 -8.07 -1.92 6.61
CA ILE A 79 -7.53 -2.66 7.75
C ILE A 79 -8.03 -4.10 7.73
N ASP A 80 -9.33 -4.30 7.55
CA ASP A 80 -9.97 -5.62 7.57
C ASP A 80 -9.49 -6.48 6.38
N VAL A 81 -9.46 -5.92 5.17
CA VAL A 81 -9.00 -6.62 3.96
C VAL A 81 -7.52 -6.97 4.03
N ALA A 82 -6.71 -6.05 4.53
CA ALA A 82 -5.27 -6.26 4.65
C ALA A 82 -4.91 -7.16 5.85
N LYS A 83 -5.89 -7.63 6.62
CA LYS A 83 -5.69 -8.40 7.86
C LYS A 83 -4.66 -7.73 8.79
N LEU A 84 -4.68 -6.41 8.81
CA LEU A 84 -3.89 -5.63 9.73
C LEU A 84 -4.56 -5.81 11.10
N ASN A 85 -3.87 -6.42 12.02
CA ASN A 85 -4.32 -6.75 13.38
C ASN A 85 -4.96 -5.53 14.09
N PRO A 86 -5.81 -5.65 15.09
CA PRO A 86 -6.95 -4.79 15.45
C PRO A 86 -6.57 -3.35 15.83
N MET A 87 -6.06 -2.63 14.86
CA MET A 87 -5.89 -1.19 14.93
C MET A 87 -7.14 -0.54 14.34
N ARG A 88 -8.22 -0.56 15.12
CA ARG A 88 -9.38 0.22 14.73
C ARG A 88 -9.14 1.68 15.09
N LEU A 89 -9.29 2.53 14.12
CA LEU A 89 -9.38 3.95 14.35
C LEU A 89 -10.64 4.21 15.18
N SER A 90 -10.55 5.16 16.10
CA SER A 90 -11.67 5.57 16.94
C SER A 90 -12.91 5.87 16.09
N SER A 91 -14.09 5.42 16.52
CA SER A 91 -15.36 5.69 15.84
C SER A 91 -15.81 7.16 15.94
N LYS A 92 -15.03 8.03 16.59
CA LYS A 92 -15.31 9.46 16.60
C LYS A 92 -14.93 10.08 15.26
N THR A 93 -15.91 10.16 14.38
CA THR A 93 -15.80 10.64 13.00
C THR A 93 -15.12 12.00 12.89
N THR A 94 -15.29 12.89 13.89
CA THR A 94 -14.68 14.22 13.92
C THR A 94 -13.17 14.18 14.11
N ASP A 95 -12.63 13.29 14.94
CA ASP A 95 -11.19 13.19 15.19
C ASP A 95 -10.48 12.57 13.99
N ILE A 96 -11.13 11.59 13.35
CA ILE A 96 -10.61 10.95 12.15
C ILE A 96 -10.59 11.92 10.98
N GLN A 97 -11.67 12.66 10.76
CA GLN A 97 -11.72 13.64 9.68
C GLN A 97 -10.67 14.73 9.88
N LYS A 98 -10.50 15.23 11.10
CA LYS A 98 -9.45 16.20 11.42
C LYS A 98 -8.05 15.64 11.21
N GLY A 99 -7.82 14.38 11.58
CA GLY A 99 -6.55 13.68 11.31
C GLY A 99 -6.30 13.52 9.80
N ILE A 100 -7.32 13.11 9.05
CA ILE A 100 -7.25 12.98 7.59
C ILE A 100 -7.00 14.34 6.93
N ASP A 101 -7.68 15.40 7.36
CA ASP A 101 -7.49 16.76 6.83
C ASP A 101 -6.08 17.27 7.11
N THR A 102 -5.58 17.07 8.33
CA THR A 102 -4.18 17.40 8.70
C THR A 102 -3.19 16.63 7.85
N LEU A 103 -3.50 15.39 7.55
CA LEU A 103 -2.73 14.51 6.70
C LEU A 103 -2.73 14.95 5.24
N TYR A 104 -3.87 15.30 4.69
CA TYR A 104 -3.96 15.88 3.36
C TYR A 104 -3.06 17.09 3.25
N PHE A 105 -3.09 17.97 4.25
CA PHE A 105 -2.24 19.16 4.33
C PHE A 105 -0.76 18.76 4.33
N GLY A 106 -0.35 17.85 5.20
CA GLY A 106 1.04 17.40 5.34
C GLY A 106 1.58 16.70 4.10
N VAL A 107 0.83 15.74 3.57
CA VAL A 107 1.22 14.98 2.37
C VAL A 107 1.19 15.87 1.13
N SER A 108 0.20 16.73 0.98
CA SER A 108 0.13 17.64 -0.16
C SER A 108 1.22 18.69 -0.13
N LYS A 109 1.59 19.19 1.05
CA LYS A 109 2.74 20.07 1.20
C LYS A 109 4.04 19.38 0.79
N LEU A 110 4.24 18.13 1.24
CA LEU A 110 5.40 17.33 0.83
C LEU A 110 5.44 17.13 -0.69
N LEU A 111 4.29 16.84 -1.31
CA LEU A 111 4.19 16.68 -2.77
C LEU A 111 4.46 17.99 -3.49
N THR A 112 3.92 19.11 -3.01
CA THR A 112 4.15 20.43 -3.58
C THR A 112 5.60 20.84 -3.43
N ASP A 113 6.18 20.66 -2.24
CA ASP A 113 7.59 20.95 -1.97
C ASP A 113 8.52 20.09 -2.85
N TRP A 114 8.13 18.85 -3.14
CA TRP A 114 8.85 18.00 -4.06
C TRP A 114 8.73 18.45 -5.53
N MET A 115 7.53 18.82 -5.98
CA MET A 115 7.32 19.32 -7.35
C MET A 115 8.06 20.63 -7.62
N VAL A 116 8.27 21.44 -6.59
CA VAL A 116 8.95 22.75 -6.70
C VAL A 116 10.47 22.64 -6.50
N ASN A 117 10.93 21.66 -5.71
CA ASN A 117 12.34 21.49 -5.32
C ASN A 117 12.95 20.19 -5.88
N ASP A 118 12.83 20.00 -7.16
CA ASP A 118 13.15 18.76 -7.92
C ASP A 118 14.55 18.16 -7.65
N ASP A 119 15.47 18.91 -7.04
CA ASP A 119 16.88 18.52 -6.90
C ASP A 119 17.28 17.92 -5.54
N LYS A 120 16.41 17.84 -4.53
CA LYS A 120 16.86 17.58 -3.16
C LYS A 120 16.44 16.25 -2.52
N LYS A 121 15.34 15.64 -2.94
CA LYS A 121 14.88 14.36 -2.37
C LYS A 121 14.44 13.39 -3.46
N SER A 122 14.92 12.15 -3.40
CA SER A 122 14.39 11.10 -4.27
C SER A 122 12.92 10.83 -3.96
N SER A 123 12.15 10.43 -4.95
CA SER A 123 10.74 10.06 -4.78
C SER A 123 10.52 8.95 -3.72
N LYS A 124 11.51 8.06 -3.56
CA LYS A 124 11.54 7.05 -2.51
C LYS A 124 11.64 7.67 -1.10
N ALA A 125 12.50 8.68 -0.91
CA ALA A 125 12.64 9.37 0.37
C ALA A 125 11.34 10.10 0.77
N ILE A 126 10.60 10.63 -0.21
CA ILE A 126 9.29 11.26 0.01
C ILE A 126 8.27 10.23 0.47
N GLY A 127 8.22 9.06 -0.15
CA GLY A 127 7.33 7.97 0.24
C GLY A 127 7.60 7.47 1.66
N LEU A 128 8.88 7.41 2.07
CA LEU A 128 9.28 7.06 3.42
C LEU A 128 8.84 8.11 4.44
N GLU A 129 9.15 9.39 4.20
CA GLU A 129 8.76 10.50 5.07
C GLU A 129 7.24 10.60 5.23
N ALA A 130 6.49 10.42 4.13
CA ALA A 130 5.03 10.39 4.18
C ALA A 130 4.52 9.21 5.03
N THR A 131 5.15 8.04 4.93
CA THR A 131 4.78 6.85 5.72
C THR A 131 4.97 7.10 7.21
N GLU A 132 6.08 7.71 7.61
CA GLU A 132 6.39 8.02 9.00
C GLU A 132 5.43 9.06 9.59
N ARG A 133 5.23 10.17 8.89
CA ARG A 133 4.31 11.24 9.32
C ARG A 133 2.88 10.72 9.46
N LEU A 134 2.40 9.96 8.48
CA LEU A 134 1.08 9.36 8.55
C LEU A 134 0.96 8.38 9.71
N GLY A 135 2.03 7.64 10.00
CA GLY A 135 2.07 6.75 11.15
C GLY A 135 1.94 7.47 12.48
N GLU A 136 2.55 8.64 12.62
CA GLU A 136 2.43 9.50 13.79
C GLU A 136 1.01 10.05 13.95
N GLU A 137 0.41 10.55 12.87
CA GLU A 137 -0.96 11.08 12.89
C GLU A 137 -1.97 9.97 13.25
N PHE A 138 -1.85 8.79 12.68
CA PHE A 138 -2.71 7.66 13.08
C PHE A 138 -2.54 7.28 14.54
N PHE A 139 -1.34 7.43 15.09
CA PHE A 139 -1.13 7.20 16.51
C PHE A 139 -1.92 8.19 17.39
N THR A 140 -2.00 9.46 16.98
CA THR A 140 -2.72 10.50 17.75
C THR A 140 -4.23 10.25 17.81
N ILE A 141 -4.82 9.70 16.73
CA ILE A 141 -6.26 9.44 16.59
C ILE A 141 -6.67 7.99 16.94
N SER A 142 -5.71 7.15 17.29
CA SER A 142 -5.98 5.76 17.66
C SER A 142 -6.63 5.64 19.02
N ALA A 143 -7.69 4.82 19.11
CA ALA A 143 -8.35 4.50 20.38
C ALA A 143 -7.43 3.79 21.37
N GLU A 144 -6.46 3.01 20.89
CA GLU A 144 -5.61 2.15 21.73
C GLU A 144 -4.24 2.75 22.04
N LYS A 145 -3.83 3.84 21.38
CA LYS A 145 -2.52 4.51 21.53
C LYS A 145 -1.32 3.55 21.59
N LYS A 146 -1.36 2.48 20.82
CA LYS A 146 -0.27 1.48 20.75
C LYS A 146 0.81 1.97 19.78
N LYS A 147 1.98 2.37 20.32
CA LYS A 147 3.13 2.78 19.51
C LYS A 147 3.58 1.66 18.55
N GLY A 148 3.94 2.04 17.34
CA GLY A 148 4.72 1.23 16.39
C GLY A 148 3.94 0.44 15.37
N SER A 149 2.63 0.33 15.50
CA SER A 149 1.82 -0.51 14.61
C SER A 149 1.22 0.24 13.41
N PHE A 150 1.29 1.59 13.40
CA PHE A 150 0.67 2.40 12.34
C PHE A 150 1.48 2.53 11.06
N ILE A 151 2.77 2.23 11.08
CA ILE A 151 3.63 2.22 9.89
C ILE A 151 3.07 1.31 8.80
N ALA A 152 2.60 0.10 9.15
CA ALA A 152 2.04 -0.83 8.18
C ALA A 152 0.73 -0.30 7.56
N LEU A 153 -0.13 0.34 8.36
CA LEU A 153 -1.37 0.96 7.88
C LEU A 153 -1.07 2.16 6.98
N SER A 154 -0.20 3.05 7.44
CA SER A 154 0.22 4.25 6.71
C SER A 154 0.82 3.90 5.37
N ASN A 155 1.75 2.97 5.36
CA ASN A 155 2.42 2.52 4.16
C ASN A 155 1.44 1.93 3.13
N ARG A 156 0.47 1.11 3.59
CA ARG A 156 -0.56 0.55 2.71
C ARG A 156 -1.52 1.60 2.20
N LEU A 157 -1.94 2.54 3.04
CA LEU A 157 -2.79 3.63 2.60
C LEU A 157 -2.10 4.48 1.54
N LEU A 158 -0.84 4.86 1.79
CA LEU A 158 -0.07 5.67 0.86
C LEU A 158 0.26 4.92 -0.44
N TYR A 159 0.42 3.62 -0.39
CA TYR A 159 0.58 2.81 -1.60
C TYR A 159 -0.58 3.02 -2.60
N PHE A 160 -1.80 3.16 -2.10
CA PHE A 160 -2.96 3.47 -2.93
C PHE A 160 -3.15 4.97 -3.17
N ALA A 161 -2.86 5.81 -2.19
CA ALA A 161 -3.10 7.25 -2.27
C ALA A 161 -2.08 7.99 -3.15
N MET A 162 -0.86 7.46 -3.26
CA MET A 162 0.26 8.09 -3.95
C MET A 162 0.86 7.17 -5.03
N PRO A 163 0.11 6.81 -6.08
CA PRO A 163 0.58 5.89 -7.12
C PRO A 163 1.77 6.42 -7.92
N ASN A 164 2.00 7.73 -7.88
CA ASN A 164 3.13 8.42 -8.51
C ASN A 164 4.46 8.29 -7.75
N ILE A 165 4.44 7.72 -6.53
CA ILE A 165 5.63 7.57 -5.69
C ILE A 165 5.95 6.09 -5.50
N PRO A 166 7.23 5.67 -5.53
CA PRO A 166 7.63 4.28 -5.34
C PRO A 166 7.53 3.88 -3.87
N ILE A 167 6.32 3.60 -3.42
CA ILE A 167 6.04 3.04 -2.09
C ILE A 167 6.01 1.52 -2.21
N TYR A 168 6.67 0.83 -1.28
CA TYR A 168 6.70 -0.63 -1.16
C TYR A 168 5.91 -1.05 0.07
N ILE A 169 5.05 -2.06 -0.08
CA ILE A 169 4.15 -2.47 1.01
C ILE A 169 4.96 -3.09 2.15
N TYR A 170 4.88 -2.50 3.34
CA TYR A 170 5.49 -3.08 4.52
C TYR A 170 4.70 -4.31 5.00
N SER A 171 5.42 -5.41 5.17
CA SER A 171 4.89 -6.65 5.77
C SER A 171 5.88 -7.17 6.79
N LYS A 172 5.43 -7.33 8.04
CA LYS A 172 6.26 -7.88 9.12
C LYS A 172 6.84 -9.24 8.74
N GLY A 173 6.01 -10.12 8.18
CA GLY A 173 6.46 -11.47 7.78
C GLY A 173 7.51 -11.45 6.68
N ILE A 174 7.42 -10.52 5.73
CA ILE A 174 8.44 -10.33 4.68
C ILE A 174 9.72 -9.77 5.29
N ALA A 175 9.61 -8.73 6.15
CA ALA A 175 10.75 -8.14 6.82
C ALA A 175 11.54 -9.19 7.63
N GLU A 176 10.87 -10.01 8.41
CA GLU A 176 11.50 -11.10 9.18
C GLU A 176 12.23 -12.11 8.29
N LYS A 177 11.63 -12.48 7.15
CA LYS A 177 12.25 -13.40 6.18
C LYS A 177 13.45 -12.81 5.48
N LEU A 178 13.47 -11.50 5.28
CA LEU A 178 14.63 -10.77 4.76
C LEU A 178 15.70 -10.49 5.83
N GLY A 179 15.49 -10.93 7.07
CA GLY A 179 16.44 -10.79 8.16
C GLY A 179 16.33 -9.51 8.98
N PHE A 180 15.27 -8.71 8.78
CA PHE A 180 15.02 -7.52 9.59
C PHE A 180 14.43 -7.90 10.95
N ARG A 181 14.90 -7.25 12.01
CA ARG A 181 14.30 -7.35 13.34
C ARG A 181 13.05 -6.46 13.39
N THR A 182 11.91 -7.05 13.65
CA THR A 182 10.61 -6.37 13.47
C THR A 182 10.02 -5.82 14.77
N SER A 183 10.78 -5.76 15.87
CA SER A 183 10.30 -5.23 17.16
C SER A 183 9.85 -3.78 17.10
N LYS A 184 10.45 -2.98 16.21
CA LYS A 184 10.13 -1.58 15.99
C LYS A 184 10.14 -1.26 14.50
N PRO A 185 8.97 -1.33 13.83
CA PRO A 185 8.87 -1.07 12.39
C PRO A 185 9.46 0.29 11.94
N SER A 186 9.34 1.32 12.77
CA SER A 186 9.91 2.64 12.48
C SER A 186 11.44 2.68 12.40
N GLU A 187 12.13 1.75 13.05
CA GLU A 187 13.60 1.67 13.00
C GLU A 187 14.11 0.95 11.75
N ILE A 188 13.27 0.14 11.11
CA ILE A 188 13.68 -0.70 9.97
C ILE A 188 13.06 -0.29 8.65
N ILE A 189 12.05 0.60 8.65
CA ILE A 189 11.27 0.90 7.45
C ILE A 189 12.13 1.50 6.33
N ALA A 190 13.16 2.27 6.68
CA ALA A 190 14.08 2.87 5.72
C ALA A 190 14.89 1.80 5.00
N ASP A 191 15.60 0.95 5.74
CA ASP A 191 16.44 -0.13 5.20
C ASP A 191 15.60 -1.17 4.46
N TYR A 192 14.41 -1.47 4.99
CA TYR A 192 13.44 -2.35 4.33
C TYR A 192 13.01 -1.79 2.97
N THR A 193 12.65 -0.51 2.92
CA THR A 193 12.25 0.17 1.68
C THR A 193 13.40 0.18 0.67
N GLU A 194 14.63 0.44 1.12
CA GLU A 194 15.83 0.39 0.28
C GLU A 194 16.03 -0.99 -0.32
N THR A 195 16.04 -2.02 0.52
CA THR A 195 16.21 -3.42 0.08
C THR A 195 15.15 -3.84 -0.94
N LEU A 196 13.87 -3.42 -0.75
CA LEU A 196 12.82 -3.71 -1.71
C LEU A 196 12.97 -2.91 -3.01
N HIS A 197 13.42 -1.66 -2.92
CA HIS A 197 13.65 -0.83 -4.09
C HIS A 197 14.77 -1.40 -4.97
N GLU A 198 15.90 -1.76 -4.37
CA GLU A 198 17.00 -2.42 -5.08
C GLU A 198 16.54 -3.69 -5.78
N GLY A 199 15.82 -4.57 -5.07
CA GLY A 199 15.27 -5.78 -5.64
C GLY A 199 14.25 -5.53 -6.75
N TYR A 200 13.45 -4.48 -6.66
CA TYR A 200 12.53 -4.07 -7.72
C TYR A 200 13.29 -3.63 -8.98
N ILE A 201 14.33 -2.82 -8.84
CA ILE A 201 15.15 -2.37 -9.97
C ILE A 201 15.85 -3.56 -10.64
N GLU A 202 16.38 -4.51 -9.88
CA GLU A 202 16.98 -5.72 -10.43
C GLU A 202 15.98 -6.59 -11.23
N ASN A 203 14.71 -6.55 -10.87
CA ASN A 203 13.63 -7.27 -11.55
C ASN A 203 12.94 -6.45 -12.66
N TRP A 204 13.31 -5.20 -12.87
CA TRP A 204 12.59 -4.27 -13.75
C TRP A 204 12.42 -4.79 -15.19
N ASN A 205 13.46 -5.36 -15.79
CA ASN A 205 13.40 -5.84 -17.17
C ASN A 205 12.31 -6.90 -17.38
N ALA A 206 12.03 -7.71 -16.38
CA ALA A 206 10.93 -8.69 -16.44
C ALA A 206 9.60 -8.05 -16.06
N LEU A 207 9.58 -7.15 -15.08
CA LEU A 207 8.37 -6.50 -14.57
C LEU A 207 7.76 -5.50 -15.54
N SER A 208 8.57 -4.82 -16.36
CA SER A 208 8.11 -3.81 -17.33
C SER A 208 7.13 -4.36 -18.37
N ASN A 209 7.08 -5.69 -18.54
CA ASN A 209 6.15 -6.35 -19.46
C ASN A 209 4.73 -6.54 -18.90
N TYR A 210 4.50 -6.24 -17.61
CA TYR A 210 3.19 -6.41 -16.98
C TYR A 210 2.40 -5.10 -17.07
N GLU A 211 1.33 -5.15 -17.83
CA GLU A 211 0.44 -4.01 -18.01
C GLU A 211 -0.59 -3.91 -16.88
N MET A 212 -0.99 -2.70 -16.55
CA MET A 212 -2.02 -2.45 -15.56
C MET A 212 -3.37 -3.00 -16.03
N PRO A 213 -3.99 -3.95 -15.29
CA PRO A 213 -5.16 -4.69 -15.76
C PRO A 213 -6.49 -3.94 -15.60
N PHE A 214 -6.47 -2.71 -15.05
CA PHE A 214 -7.68 -1.96 -14.71
C PHE A 214 -8.20 -1.21 -15.92
N SER A 215 -9.52 -1.08 -16.00
CA SER A 215 -10.17 -0.24 -17.01
C SER A 215 -10.38 1.18 -16.47
N ASN A 216 -10.41 2.16 -17.38
CA ASN A 216 -10.72 3.56 -17.05
C ASN A 216 -12.14 3.77 -16.54
N ASN A 217 -12.97 2.73 -16.45
CA ASN A 217 -14.37 2.85 -16.02
C ASN A 217 -14.51 3.04 -14.50
N VAL A 218 -13.59 2.51 -13.71
CA VAL A 218 -13.61 2.58 -12.23
C VAL A 218 -12.62 3.63 -11.72
N VAL A 219 -11.45 3.70 -12.37
CA VAL A 219 -10.41 4.67 -12.06
C VAL A 219 -10.45 5.76 -13.12
N SER A 220 -10.44 7.05 -12.72
CA SER A 220 -10.41 8.13 -13.72
C SER A 220 -9.19 7.97 -14.63
N GLU A 221 -9.35 8.33 -15.92
CA GLU A 221 -8.29 8.21 -16.92
C GLU A 221 -6.97 8.82 -16.45
N ARG A 222 -7.04 9.98 -15.81
CA ARG A 222 -5.86 10.67 -15.27
C ARG A 222 -5.16 9.86 -14.18
N LEU A 223 -5.91 9.28 -13.27
CA LEU A 223 -5.35 8.46 -12.20
C LEU A 223 -4.76 7.17 -12.74
N TRP A 224 -5.42 6.57 -13.73
CA TRP A 224 -4.91 5.39 -14.43
C TRP A 224 -3.57 5.68 -15.12
N LEU A 225 -3.45 6.81 -15.83
CA LEU A 225 -2.21 7.24 -16.47
C LEU A 225 -1.08 7.40 -15.44
N ILE A 226 -1.35 8.09 -14.33
CA ILE A 226 -0.37 8.29 -13.27
C ILE A 226 0.10 6.95 -12.70
N ALA A 227 -0.80 6.05 -12.39
CA ALA A 227 -0.47 4.75 -11.80
C ALA A 227 0.31 3.86 -12.80
N ARG A 228 -0.09 3.88 -14.09
CA ARG A 228 0.58 3.17 -15.18
C ARG A 228 1.99 3.68 -15.38
N ASP A 229 2.15 4.97 -15.58
CA ASP A 229 3.42 5.59 -15.97
C ASP A 229 4.47 5.55 -14.84
N ASN A 230 4.03 5.42 -13.58
CA ASN A 230 4.90 5.28 -12.42
C ASN A 230 5.08 3.83 -11.93
N GLY A 231 4.72 2.86 -12.72
CA GLY A 231 4.99 1.46 -12.44
C GLY A 231 4.28 0.92 -11.18
N TRP A 232 3.11 1.45 -10.84
CA TRP A 232 2.35 1.02 -9.66
C TRP A 232 1.97 -0.47 -9.72
N TRP A 233 1.50 -0.95 -10.90
CA TRP A 233 1.15 -2.36 -11.08
C TRP A 233 2.37 -3.27 -11.03
N GLN A 234 3.47 -2.87 -11.62
CA GLN A 234 4.71 -3.63 -11.58
C GLN A 234 5.22 -3.79 -10.13
N ARG A 235 5.12 -2.76 -9.29
CA ARG A 235 5.40 -2.89 -7.85
C ARG A 235 4.44 -3.84 -7.15
N ARG A 236 3.18 -3.88 -7.58
CA ARG A 236 2.19 -4.80 -7.02
C ARG A 236 2.50 -6.26 -7.36
N VAL A 237 2.85 -6.54 -8.63
CA VAL A 237 3.28 -7.88 -9.06
C VAL A 237 4.55 -8.31 -8.31
N TYR A 238 5.51 -7.40 -8.17
CA TYR A 238 6.73 -7.62 -7.42
C TYR A 238 6.47 -7.95 -5.94
N ASP A 239 5.65 -7.17 -5.26
CA ASP A 239 5.23 -7.44 -3.87
C ASP A 239 4.60 -8.82 -3.72
N MET A 240 3.75 -9.22 -4.66
CA MET A 240 3.15 -10.55 -4.65
C MET A 240 4.18 -11.65 -4.89
N ALA A 241 5.14 -11.46 -5.80
CA ALA A 241 6.22 -12.42 -6.02
C ALA A 241 7.06 -12.62 -4.75
N LEU A 242 7.35 -11.55 -4.03
CA LEU A 242 8.02 -11.61 -2.72
C LEU A 242 7.20 -12.41 -1.71
N VAL A 243 5.90 -12.13 -1.59
CA VAL A 243 5.00 -12.85 -0.68
C VAL A 243 5.04 -14.34 -0.98
N LEU A 244 4.83 -14.75 -2.23
CA LEU A 244 4.82 -16.15 -2.63
C LEU A 244 6.16 -16.84 -2.38
N HIS A 245 7.28 -16.17 -2.71
CA HIS A 245 8.61 -16.72 -2.55
C HIS A 245 9.01 -16.88 -1.08
N LEU A 246 8.81 -15.84 -0.27
CA LEU A 246 9.31 -15.80 1.10
C LEU A 246 8.40 -16.48 2.11
N THR A 247 7.09 -16.55 1.86
CA THR A 247 6.16 -17.21 2.79
C THR A 247 6.04 -18.70 2.56
N GLY A 248 6.52 -19.21 1.42
CA GLY A 248 6.41 -20.61 1.05
C GLY A 248 4.97 -21.07 0.76
N VAL A 249 4.03 -20.13 0.68
CA VAL A 249 2.64 -20.46 0.32
C VAL A 249 2.60 -20.84 -1.16
N LYS A 250 2.05 -22.01 -1.45
CA LYS A 250 1.93 -22.48 -2.82
C LYS A 250 0.91 -21.62 -3.57
N PRO A 251 1.23 -21.12 -4.77
CA PRO A 251 0.31 -20.31 -5.57
C PRO A 251 -1.07 -20.95 -5.75
N ARG A 252 -1.09 -22.28 -5.94
CA ARG A 252 -2.34 -23.05 -6.06
C ARG A 252 -3.24 -22.93 -4.84
N GLU A 253 -2.68 -22.91 -3.65
CA GLU A 253 -3.43 -22.77 -2.39
C GLU A 253 -4.06 -21.37 -2.29
N TYR A 254 -3.35 -20.33 -2.71
CA TYR A 254 -3.88 -18.98 -2.81
C TYR A 254 -5.05 -18.90 -3.79
N LEU A 255 -4.84 -19.36 -5.02
CA LEU A 255 -5.88 -19.31 -6.06
C LEU A 255 -7.11 -20.14 -5.67
N LEU A 256 -6.91 -21.31 -5.02
CA LEU A 256 -8.01 -22.12 -4.53
C LEU A 256 -8.78 -21.42 -3.40
N ALA A 257 -8.09 -20.82 -2.45
CA ALA A 257 -8.74 -20.06 -1.36
C ALA A 257 -9.57 -18.90 -1.91
N ILE A 258 -9.06 -18.17 -2.91
CA ILE A 258 -9.78 -17.10 -3.60
C ILE A 258 -11.01 -17.65 -4.34
N ALA A 259 -10.87 -18.73 -5.09
CA ALA A 259 -11.98 -19.34 -5.82
C ALA A 259 -13.09 -19.82 -4.89
N LEU A 260 -12.75 -20.47 -3.77
CA LEU A 260 -13.71 -20.90 -2.75
C LEU A 260 -14.42 -19.73 -2.08
N THR A 261 -13.70 -18.62 -1.85
CA THR A 261 -14.29 -17.40 -1.29
C THR A 261 -15.29 -16.77 -2.28
N LYS A 262 -14.93 -16.70 -3.57
CA LYS A 262 -15.83 -16.19 -4.62
C LYS A 262 -17.09 -17.06 -4.76
N ALA A 263 -16.94 -18.38 -4.75
CA ALA A 263 -18.07 -19.32 -4.86
C ALA A 263 -19.05 -19.21 -3.68
N ARG A 264 -18.58 -18.87 -2.48
CA ARG A 264 -19.44 -18.63 -1.30
C ARG A 264 -20.22 -17.33 -1.36
N LEU A 265 -19.76 -16.36 -2.14
CA LEU A 265 -20.36 -15.04 -2.28
C LEU A 265 -21.36 -14.96 -3.43
N HIS A 266 -21.26 -15.86 -4.39
CA HIS A 266 -22.12 -15.96 -5.56
C HIS A 266 -22.59 -17.42 -5.67
N PRO A 267 -23.47 -17.89 -4.73
CA PRO A 267 -24.01 -19.26 -4.79
C PRO A 267 -24.92 -19.47 -6.00
#